data_af6998bfa31ce4fd79f5ecfa15e6269e
#
_entry.id   af6998bfa31ce4fd79f5ecfa15e6269e
#
_cell.length_a   1.000
_cell.length_b   1.000
_cell.length_c   1.000
_cell.angle_alpha   90.00
_cell.angle_beta   90.00
_cell.angle_gamma   90.00
#
_symmetry.space_group_name_H-M   'P 1'
#
loop_
_entity.id
_entity.type
_entity.pdbx_description
1 polymer ?
#
loop_
_entity_poly.entity_id
_entity_poly.type
_entity_poly.pdbx_seq_one_letter_code
_entity_poly.pdbx_strand_id
1 'polypeptide(L)'
;MKVFMFPGQGSQFPGMAKALYETNETARAMLDRANEILGFRITDIMFEGTAEDLKQTKVTQPAIFLHSVVLAKCLPDFAPDMVAGHSLGEFSALVASGAMDFEEGLRLVSIRAQAMQKACEANPGAMAAVLALPTDKIEDICSGCDGIVVAANY
;
A
#
# COMPACT_ATOMS: atom_id res chain seq x y z
N MET A 1 14.68 -20.74 4.21
CA MET A 1 14.51 -19.44 3.53
C MET A 1 13.15 -18.89 3.92
N LYS A 2 13.13 -17.68 4.50
CA LYS A 2 11.90 -16.94 4.86
C LYS A 2 11.75 -15.77 3.88
N VAL A 3 10.62 -15.71 3.18
CA VAL A 3 10.29 -14.61 2.25
C VAL A 3 9.08 -13.88 2.79
N PHE A 4 9.19 -12.55 2.89
CA PHE A 4 8.06 -11.69 3.25
C PHE A 4 7.62 -10.89 2.04
N MET A 5 6.33 -10.96 1.73
CA MET A 5 5.72 -10.25 0.61
C MET A 5 4.79 -9.15 1.13
N PHE A 6 4.95 -7.95 0.60
CA PHE A 6 4.16 -6.79 0.99
C PHE A 6 3.11 -6.46 -0.08
N PRO A 7 1.84 -6.37 0.31
CA PRO A 7 0.74 -6.17 -0.62
C PRO A 7 0.69 -4.75 -1.17
N GLY A 8 0.02 -4.61 -2.29
CA GLY A 8 -0.34 -3.34 -2.91
C GLY A 8 -1.77 -2.90 -2.62
N GLN A 9 -2.23 -1.91 -3.40
CA GLN A 9 -3.58 -1.37 -3.32
C GLN A 9 -4.63 -2.47 -3.53
N GLY A 10 -5.70 -2.44 -2.73
CA GLY A 10 -6.75 -3.46 -2.66
C GLY A 10 -6.70 -4.30 -1.38
N SER A 11 -5.63 -4.20 -0.58
CA SER A 11 -5.47 -4.94 0.67
C SER A 11 -5.89 -4.16 1.93
N GLN A 12 -6.37 -2.93 1.78
CA GLN A 12 -6.86 -2.12 2.90
C GLN A 12 -8.22 -2.64 3.41
N PHE A 13 -8.45 -2.51 4.70
CA PHE A 13 -9.70 -2.89 5.35
C PHE A 13 -9.97 -2.04 6.60
N PRO A 14 -11.24 -1.76 6.94
CA PRO A 14 -11.58 -1.04 8.17
C PRO A 14 -11.06 -1.75 9.42
N GLY A 15 -10.50 -0.98 10.37
CA GLY A 15 -9.91 -1.51 11.59
C GLY A 15 -8.44 -1.96 11.44
N MET A 16 -7.84 -1.81 10.25
CA MET A 16 -6.44 -2.19 10.02
C MET A 16 -5.49 -1.47 10.99
N ALA A 17 -4.54 -2.20 11.55
CA ALA A 17 -3.56 -1.78 12.56
C ALA A 17 -4.14 -1.36 13.93
N LYS A 18 -5.47 -1.31 14.16
CA LYS A 18 -6.06 -0.89 15.43
C LYS A 18 -5.59 -1.75 16.61
N ALA A 19 -5.68 -3.06 16.49
CA ALA A 19 -5.24 -3.98 17.54
C ALA A 19 -3.73 -3.84 17.86
N LEU A 20 -2.90 -3.61 16.84
CA LEU A 20 -1.47 -3.32 17.05
C LEU A 20 -1.26 -2.01 17.82
N TYR A 21 -1.99 -0.97 17.45
CA TYR A 21 -1.93 0.33 18.13
C TYR A 21 -2.32 0.23 19.61
N GLU A 22 -3.34 -0.55 19.93
CA GLU A 22 -3.85 -0.72 21.29
C GLU A 22 -2.91 -1.54 22.19
N THR A 23 -2.21 -2.53 21.63
CA THR A 23 -1.46 -3.55 22.40
C THR A 23 0.06 -3.43 22.31
N ASN A 24 0.61 -2.61 21.41
CA ASN A 24 2.05 -2.53 21.18
C ASN A 24 2.52 -1.06 21.17
N GLU A 25 3.43 -0.72 22.08
CA GLU A 25 3.95 0.65 22.23
C GLU A 25 4.72 1.13 21.00
N THR A 26 5.48 0.25 20.34
CA THR A 26 6.20 0.59 19.11
C THR A 26 5.22 0.93 17.99
N ALA A 27 4.16 0.11 17.83
CA ALA A 27 3.12 0.37 16.84
C ALA A 27 2.43 1.71 17.10
N ARG A 28 2.10 2.00 18.35
CA ARG A 28 1.48 3.27 18.76
C ARG A 28 2.37 4.44 18.39
N ALA A 29 3.63 4.43 18.82
CA ALA A 29 4.57 5.50 18.52
C ALA A 29 4.76 5.74 17.03
N MET A 30 4.86 4.68 16.24
CA MET A 30 4.99 4.79 14.77
C MET A 30 3.75 5.37 14.13
N LEU A 31 2.55 4.96 14.54
CA LEU A 31 1.29 5.43 13.97
C LEU A 31 0.98 6.87 14.39
N ASP A 32 1.28 7.26 15.63
CA ASP A 32 1.18 8.66 16.07
C ASP A 32 2.15 9.55 15.28
N ARG A 33 3.38 9.09 15.09
CA ARG A 33 4.37 9.80 14.27
C ARG A 33 3.92 9.94 12.82
N ALA A 34 3.24 8.93 12.28
CA ALA A 34 2.68 8.98 10.92
C ALA A 34 1.61 10.06 10.78
N ASN A 35 0.74 10.27 11.78
CA ASN A 35 -0.22 11.37 11.78
C ASN A 35 0.47 12.75 11.68
N GLU A 36 1.56 12.93 12.41
CA GLU A 36 2.36 14.17 12.36
C GLU A 36 2.98 14.40 10.96
N ILE A 37 3.59 13.36 10.38
CA ILE A 37 4.25 13.42 9.08
C ILE A 37 3.26 13.74 7.96
N LEU A 38 2.09 13.13 8.00
CA LEU A 38 1.04 13.30 7.00
C LEU A 38 0.25 14.60 7.16
N GLY A 39 0.28 15.21 8.36
CA GLY A 39 -0.48 16.41 8.69
C GLY A 39 -1.98 16.19 8.86
N PHE A 40 -2.41 14.93 8.97
CA PHE A 40 -3.80 14.56 9.28
C PHE A 40 -3.84 13.21 10.02
N ARG A 41 -4.94 12.94 10.71
CA ARG A 41 -5.11 11.73 11.51
C ARG A 41 -5.52 10.53 10.63
N ILE A 42 -4.55 9.95 9.96
CA ILE A 42 -4.78 8.74 9.15
C ILE A 42 -5.24 7.56 10.02
N THR A 43 -4.82 7.52 11.27
CA THR A 43 -5.23 6.49 12.23
C THR A 43 -6.73 6.45 12.45
N ASP A 44 -7.40 7.61 12.49
CA ASP A 44 -8.86 7.67 12.67
C ASP A 44 -9.57 7.00 11.48
N ILE A 45 -9.06 7.23 10.26
CA ILE A 45 -9.60 6.60 9.05
C ILE A 45 -9.28 5.10 9.02
N MET A 46 -8.07 4.70 9.39
CA MET A 46 -7.69 3.28 9.43
C MET A 46 -8.50 2.48 10.45
N PHE A 47 -8.79 3.06 11.61
CA PHE A 47 -9.43 2.36 12.74
C PHE A 47 -10.96 2.38 12.67
N GLU A 48 -11.54 3.53 12.33
CA GLU A 48 -12.99 3.77 12.43
C GLU A 48 -13.61 4.16 11.08
N GLY A 49 -12.82 4.43 10.06
CA GLY A 49 -13.31 4.79 8.73
C GLY A 49 -14.00 3.63 8.02
N THR A 50 -14.80 3.99 7.03
CA THR A 50 -15.48 3.04 6.16
C THR A 50 -14.54 2.48 5.08
N ALA A 51 -14.95 1.42 4.41
CA ALA A 51 -14.25 0.91 3.25
C ALA A 51 -14.12 1.97 2.13
N GLU A 52 -15.09 2.87 2.03
CA GLU A 52 -15.06 3.97 1.04
C GLU A 52 -14.04 5.04 1.40
N ASP A 53 -13.93 5.41 2.67
CA ASP A 53 -12.89 6.35 3.13
C ASP A 53 -11.49 5.82 2.83
N LEU A 54 -11.28 4.51 3.00
CA LEU A 54 -10.02 3.83 2.72
C LEU A 54 -9.71 3.67 1.22
N LYS A 55 -10.69 3.84 0.32
CA LYS A 55 -10.46 3.80 -1.14
C LYS A 55 -9.90 5.09 -1.72
N GLN A 56 -9.95 6.20 -0.99
CA GLN A 56 -9.35 7.45 -1.45
C GLN A 56 -7.84 7.25 -1.65
N THR A 57 -7.32 7.46 -2.85
CA THR A 57 -5.91 7.15 -3.20
C THR A 57 -4.91 7.77 -2.24
N LYS A 58 -5.16 9.01 -1.79
CA LYS A 58 -4.32 9.70 -0.79
C LYS A 58 -4.28 9.02 0.59
N VAL A 59 -5.29 8.18 0.89
CA VAL A 59 -5.42 7.42 2.15
C VAL A 59 -4.95 5.98 1.95
N THR A 60 -5.40 5.33 0.89
CA THR A 60 -5.17 3.91 0.62
C THR A 60 -3.69 3.54 0.71
N GLN A 61 -2.85 4.26 -0.03
CA GLN A 61 -1.43 3.91 -0.11
C GLN A 61 -0.70 4.11 1.22
N PRO A 62 -0.81 5.27 1.91
CA PRO A 62 -0.22 5.42 3.24
C PRO A 62 -0.77 4.42 4.26
N ALA A 63 -2.06 4.10 4.26
CA ALA A 63 -2.65 3.16 5.20
C ALA A 63 -2.08 1.74 5.05
N ILE A 64 -1.97 1.23 3.81
CA ILE A 64 -1.37 -0.08 3.52
C ILE A 64 0.11 -0.11 3.89
N PHE A 65 0.86 0.95 3.54
CA PHE A 65 2.27 1.09 3.91
C PHE A 65 2.44 1.03 5.43
N LEU A 66 1.68 1.84 6.17
CA LEU A 66 1.73 1.90 7.62
C LEU A 66 1.41 0.54 8.24
N HIS A 67 0.30 -0.08 7.84
CA HIS A 67 -0.05 -1.41 8.35
C HIS A 67 1.06 -2.43 8.11
N SER A 68 1.61 -2.47 6.90
CA SER A 68 2.65 -3.41 6.50
C SER A 68 3.94 -3.23 7.28
N VAL A 69 4.44 -1.99 7.37
CA VAL A 69 5.72 -1.69 8.03
C VAL A 69 5.60 -1.81 9.55
N VAL A 70 4.52 -1.31 10.14
CA VAL A 70 4.29 -1.41 11.59
C VAL A 70 4.14 -2.87 11.99
N LEU A 71 3.37 -3.67 11.24
CA LEU A 71 3.25 -5.10 11.50
C LEU A 71 4.63 -5.80 11.45
N ALA A 72 5.41 -5.55 10.40
CA ALA A 72 6.76 -6.13 10.28
C ALA A 72 7.68 -5.76 11.45
N LYS A 73 7.65 -4.48 11.89
CA LYS A 73 8.43 -4.01 13.05
C LYS A 73 7.98 -4.59 14.39
N CYS A 74 6.72 -4.99 14.50
CA CYS A 74 6.15 -5.59 15.72
C CYS A 74 6.27 -7.12 15.76
N LEU A 75 6.65 -7.77 14.67
CA LEU A 75 6.86 -9.22 14.66
C LEU A 75 8.15 -9.58 15.41
N PRO A 76 8.09 -10.44 16.45
CA PRO A 76 9.25 -10.78 17.29
C PRO A 76 10.41 -11.39 16.51
N ASP A 77 10.09 -12.19 15.49
CA ASP A 77 11.05 -12.97 14.70
C ASP A 77 11.13 -12.48 13.24
N PHE A 78 10.97 -11.18 13.02
CA PHE A 78 11.10 -10.61 11.69
C PHE A 78 12.57 -10.62 11.26
N ALA A 79 12.95 -11.69 10.61
CA ALA A 79 14.29 -11.89 10.02
C ALA A 79 14.13 -12.52 8.63
N PRO A 80 13.78 -11.73 7.62
CA PRO A 80 13.64 -12.22 6.25
C PRO A 80 14.98 -12.54 5.61
N ASP A 81 15.05 -13.64 4.86
CA ASP A 81 16.14 -13.87 3.90
C ASP A 81 15.93 -13.02 2.65
N MET A 82 14.65 -12.77 2.29
CA MET A 82 14.25 -11.96 1.15
C MET A 82 12.94 -11.21 1.46
N VAL A 83 12.80 -10.04 0.85
CA VAL A 83 11.54 -9.28 0.84
C VAL A 83 11.14 -8.98 -0.59
N ALA A 84 9.84 -8.92 -0.85
CA ALA A 84 9.27 -8.51 -2.12
C ALA A 84 8.04 -7.65 -1.88
N GLY A 85 7.70 -6.78 -2.82
CA GLY A 85 6.54 -5.92 -2.72
C GLY A 85 5.85 -5.76 -4.07
N HIS A 86 4.52 -5.68 -4.06
CA HIS A 86 3.74 -5.40 -5.25
C HIS A 86 3.40 -3.91 -5.31
N SER A 87 3.90 -3.18 -6.33
CA SER A 87 3.61 -1.76 -6.54
C SER A 87 3.93 -0.92 -5.28
N LEU A 88 2.92 -0.46 -4.54
CA LEU A 88 3.09 0.21 -3.24
C LEU A 88 3.90 -0.63 -2.24
N GLY A 89 3.70 -1.94 -2.23
CA GLY A 89 4.40 -2.88 -1.35
C GLY A 89 5.92 -2.85 -1.50
N GLU A 90 6.45 -2.39 -2.62
CA GLU A 90 7.90 -2.20 -2.83
C GLU A 90 8.49 -1.21 -1.81
N PHE A 91 7.79 -0.11 -1.51
CA PHE A 91 8.20 0.84 -0.47
C PHE A 91 8.19 0.19 0.92
N SER A 92 7.18 -0.62 1.20
CA SER A 92 7.12 -1.39 2.45
C SER A 92 8.27 -2.38 2.56
N ALA A 93 8.63 -3.06 1.46
CA ALA A 93 9.75 -3.98 1.40
C ALA A 93 11.09 -3.27 1.60
N LEU A 94 11.30 -2.09 1.00
CA LEU A 94 12.50 -1.28 1.18
C LEU A 94 12.68 -0.84 2.65
N VAL A 95 11.60 -0.42 3.31
CA VAL A 95 11.68 -0.05 4.74
C VAL A 95 11.87 -1.28 5.61
N ALA A 96 11.19 -2.38 5.32
CA ALA A 96 11.32 -3.61 6.09
C ALA A 96 12.72 -4.24 6.00
N SER A 97 13.40 -4.12 4.86
CA SER A 97 14.79 -4.55 4.66
C SER A 97 15.83 -3.61 5.26
N GLY A 98 15.44 -2.41 5.69
CA GLY A 98 16.36 -1.37 6.18
C GLY A 98 17.05 -0.57 5.07
N ALA A 99 16.66 -0.75 3.80
CA ALA A 99 17.18 0.02 2.67
C ALA A 99 16.63 1.45 2.61
N MET A 100 15.53 1.71 3.30
CA MET A 100 14.87 3.02 3.39
C MET A 100 14.43 3.29 4.82
N ASP A 101 14.50 4.55 5.25
CA ASP A 101 13.96 4.98 6.53
C ASP A 101 12.43 5.03 6.51
N PHE A 102 11.80 4.76 7.67
CA PHE A 102 10.35 4.74 7.79
C PHE A 102 9.68 6.06 7.44
N GLU A 103 10.21 7.17 7.98
CA GLU A 103 9.63 8.50 7.75
C GLU A 103 9.78 8.93 6.29
N GLU A 104 10.93 8.63 5.71
CA GLU A 104 11.22 8.88 4.29
C GLU A 104 10.30 8.06 3.38
N GLY A 105 10.14 6.78 3.67
CA GLY A 105 9.21 5.90 2.96
C GLY A 105 7.77 6.42 3.02
N LEU A 106 7.31 6.84 4.20
CA LEU A 106 5.95 7.39 4.35
C LEU A 106 5.75 8.69 3.55
N ARG A 107 6.73 9.60 3.58
CA ARG A 107 6.67 10.85 2.78
C ARG A 107 6.60 10.55 1.28
N LEU A 108 7.46 9.63 0.79
CA LEU A 108 7.47 9.24 -0.61
C LEU A 108 6.17 8.58 -1.03
N VAL A 109 5.62 7.68 -0.22
CA VAL A 109 4.31 7.04 -0.47
C VAL A 109 3.20 8.09 -0.51
N SER A 110 3.21 9.08 0.37
CA SER A 110 2.24 10.17 0.36
C SER A 110 2.34 11.01 -0.92
N ILE A 111 3.55 11.38 -1.34
CA ILE A 111 3.79 12.11 -2.59
C ILE A 111 3.32 11.29 -3.80
N ARG A 112 3.66 10.00 -3.83
CA ARG A 112 3.22 9.07 -4.88
C ARG A 112 1.70 9.00 -4.96
N ALA A 113 1.02 8.85 -3.84
CA ALA A 113 -0.44 8.78 -3.78
C ALA A 113 -1.09 10.04 -4.35
N GLN A 114 -0.58 11.22 -3.97
CA GLN A 114 -1.07 12.49 -4.48
C GLN A 114 -0.79 12.69 -5.98
N ALA A 115 0.38 12.26 -6.46
CA ALA A 115 0.73 12.34 -7.88
C ALA A 115 -0.16 11.42 -8.72
N MET A 116 -0.41 10.20 -8.26
CA MET A 116 -1.32 9.25 -8.92
C MET A 116 -2.76 9.78 -8.94
N GLN A 117 -3.23 10.36 -7.83
CA GLN A 117 -4.56 10.96 -7.78
C GLN A 117 -4.71 12.08 -8.84
N LYS A 118 -3.75 13.00 -8.89
CA LYS A 118 -3.75 14.09 -9.89
C LYS A 118 -3.70 13.56 -11.33
N ALA A 119 -2.92 12.51 -11.57
CA ALA A 119 -2.84 11.89 -12.89
C ALA A 119 -4.18 11.27 -13.31
N CYS A 120 -4.86 10.57 -12.38
CA CYS A 120 -6.19 10.00 -12.63
C CYS A 120 -7.27 11.06 -12.85
N GLU A 121 -7.18 12.20 -12.16
CA GLU A 121 -8.09 13.33 -12.36
C GLU A 121 -7.89 14.01 -13.72
N ALA A 122 -6.63 14.14 -14.15
CA ALA A 122 -6.28 14.74 -15.43
C ALA A 122 -6.61 13.82 -16.61
N ASN A 123 -6.47 12.51 -16.43
CA ASN A 123 -6.71 11.50 -17.46
C ASN A 123 -7.55 10.37 -16.83
N PRO A 124 -8.89 10.50 -16.84
CA PRO A 124 -9.76 9.50 -16.27
C PRO A 124 -9.54 8.13 -16.94
N GLY A 125 -9.37 7.11 -16.12
CA GLY A 125 -9.15 5.74 -16.56
C GLY A 125 -9.61 4.75 -15.50
N ALA A 126 -9.52 3.47 -15.82
CA ALA A 126 -9.85 2.39 -14.89
C ALA A 126 -8.78 1.29 -14.97
N MET A 127 -8.66 0.53 -13.89
CA MET A 127 -7.87 -0.69 -13.85
C MET A 127 -8.75 -1.85 -13.37
N ALA A 128 -8.50 -3.02 -13.94
CA ALA A 128 -9.17 -4.26 -13.55
C ALA A 128 -8.12 -5.33 -13.26
N ALA A 129 -8.36 -6.13 -12.23
CA ALA A 129 -7.60 -7.35 -12.00
C ALA A 129 -8.27 -8.51 -12.73
N VAL A 130 -7.56 -9.12 -13.66
CA VAL A 130 -8.03 -10.30 -14.38
C VAL A 130 -7.49 -11.54 -13.69
N LEU A 131 -8.37 -12.43 -13.25
CA LEU A 131 -8.00 -13.65 -12.54
C LEU A 131 -8.23 -14.88 -13.42
N ALA A 132 -7.31 -15.85 -13.32
CA ALA A 132 -7.42 -17.16 -13.95
C ALA A 132 -7.57 -17.16 -15.49
N LEU A 133 -7.11 -16.11 -16.16
CA LEU A 133 -7.03 -16.07 -17.61
C LEU A 133 -5.55 -16.13 -18.04
N PRO A 134 -5.19 -16.94 -19.06
CA PRO A 134 -3.82 -16.95 -19.59
C PRO A 134 -3.37 -15.59 -20.12
N THR A 135 -2.08 -15.28 -19.94
CA THR A 135 -1.48 -13.99 -20.30
C THR A 135 -1.67 -13.64 -21.80
N ASP A 136 -1.44 -14.61 -22.68
CA ASP A 136 -1.64 -14.45 -24.12
C ASP A 136 -3.08 -14.01 -24.48
N LYS A 137 -4.07 -14.55 -23.77
CA LYS A 137 -5.47 -14.15 -23.96
C LYS A 137 -5.75 -12.73 -23.49
N ILE A 138 -5.10 -12.29 -22.40
CA ILE A 138 -5.22 -10.92 -21.93
C ILE A 138 -4.61 -9.94 -22.94
N GLU A 139 -3.43 -10.25 -23.44
CA GLU A 139 -2.74 -9.45 -24.47
C GLU A 139 -3.55 -9.35 -25.77
N ASP A 140 -4.13 -10.49 -26.23
CA ASP A 140 -5.02 -10.54 -27.39
C ASP A 140 -6.25 -9.62 -27.20
N ILE A 141 -6.88 -9.68 -26.02
CA ILE A 141 -8.03 -8.83 -25.68
C ILE A 141 -7.63 -7.35 -25.67
N CYS A 142 -6.52 -7.01 -24.99
CA CYS A 142 -6.04 -5.63 -24.94
C CYS A 142 -5.75 -5.07 -26.33
N SER A 143 -5.14 -5.87 -27.21
CA SER A 143 -4.81 -5.44 -28.56
C SER A 143 -6.03 -5.30 -29.47
N GLY A 144 -7.11 -5.99 -29.18
CA GLY A 144 -8.38 -5.94 -29.90
C GLY A 144 -9.35 -4.84 -29.45
N CYS A 145 -9.03 -4.11 -28.39
CA CYS A 145 -9.88 -3.04 -27.87
C CYS A 145 -9.64 -1.71 -28.61
N ASP A 146 -10.71 -0.93 -28.79
CA ASP A 146 -10.59 0.45 -29.24
C ASP A 146 -10.07 1.33 -28.07
N GLY A 147 -9.06 2.17 -28.35
CA GLY A 147 -8.47 3.06 -27.37
C GLY A 147 -7.18 2.52 -26.73
N ILE A 148 -6.83 3.06 -25.54
CA ILE A 148 -5.60 2.67 -24.81
C ILE A 148 -5.97 1.64 -23.75
N VAL A 149 -5.72 0.37 -24.04
CA VAL A 149 -5.90 -0.75 -23.10
C VAL A 149 -4.58 -1.52 -23.02
N VAL A 150 -4.00 -1.62 -21.84
CA VAL A 150 -2.65 -2.17 -21.64
C VAL A 150 -2.64 -3.18 -20.49
N ALA A 151 -2.05 -4.35 -20.72
CA ALA A 151 -1.68 -5.27 -19.65
C ALA A 151 -0.51 -4.67 -18.87
N ALA A 152 -0.81 -4.08 -17.72
CA ALA A 152 0.14 -3.24 -16.99
C ALA A 152 1.02 -4.02 -16.00
N ASN A 153 0.53 -5.15 -15.47
CA ASN A 153 1.24 -6.03 -14.51
C ASN A 153 0.84 -7.48 -14.76
N TYR A 154 1.75 -8.40 -14.45
CA TYR A 154 1.57 -9.85 -14.60
C TYR A 154 1.76 -10.57 -13.27
#